data_5ff6964fc7c20354f2f065cf346f3bd1
#
_entry.id   5ff6964fc7c20354f2f065cf346f3bd1
#
_cell.length_a   1.000
_cell.length_b   1.000
_cell.length_c   1.000
_cell.angle_alpha   90.00
_cell.angle_beta   90.00
_cell.angle_gamma   90.00
#
_symmetry.space_group_name_H-M   'P 1'
#
loop_
_entity.id
_entity.type
_entity.pdbx_description
1 polymer ?
#
loop_
_entity_poly.entity_id
_entity_poly.type
_entity_poly.pdbx_seq_one_letter_code
_entity_poly.pdbx_strand_id
1 'polypeptide(L)'
;MTYSTTDLGELIRDHGVNRRVYTDPEIFELEMQRIWGRAWLYVAHESQIPDKGSYFTTTLAQQAVLLVRHDDNTFYVFFNRCAHKGSKVIEHESGRAPALRCGYHGWTYETDGRCKHVTGGDAAYNTLGIDKTNSCMGLQKVPSVDSYRGFIFASLSPDAPDLKTWLGATATSIDNLVDRSPEGKLEITGGVLRYNHDSNWKFFVENLNDMMHAMIAHQSSAQTARMMGKQLFPNDPKPPSEIQILSPFSEDTEFYEKMGIHAFDNGHSYSGGRISIHSGYSGIPEYEAAMEKAYGKEKVQEIFSMNRHNTVIYPNFTLKGAIQTIRVVKPIAVNQTVIESRTLRLVGAPDELLQRSILYCNLINSSGNLVGPDDHEAYHRLQHGLSTEADDWVSMGRYLEADEPNDEGGYSATGSSDMVFRSQFRAWKQYMTTVNTGTGR
;
A
#
# COMPACT_ATOMS: atom_id res chain seq x y z
N MET A 1 5.15 27.11 12.89
CA MET A 1 5.44 25.70 13.18
C MET A 1 6.01 25.61 14.57
N THR A 2 5.36 24.86 15.44
CA THR A 2 5.75 24.72 16.85
C THR A 2 6.96 23.78 17.00
N TYR A 3 7.11 22.80 16.08
CA TYR A 3 8.17 21.79 16.13
C TYR A 3 9.38 22.13 15.25
N SER A 4 10.58 22.19 15.86
CA SER A 4 11.85 22.16 15.12
C SER A 4 12.20 20.73 14.69
N THR A 5 13.22 20.61 13.83
CA THR A 5 13.75 19.27 13.46
C THR A 5 14.34 18.53 14.66
N THR A 6 14.93 19.25 15.60
CA THR A 6 15.44 18.69 16.86
C THR A 6 14.30 18.13 17.70
N ASP A 7 13.23 18.92 17.93
CA ASP A 7 12.07 18.46 18.69
C ASP A 7 11.46 17.19 18.10
N LEU A 8 11.31 17.13 16.76
CA LEU A 8 10.80 15.94 16.07
C LEU A 8 11.74 14.75 16.23
N GLY A 9 13.05 14.97 16.19
CA GLY A 9 14.05 13.92 16.37
C GLY A 9 14.02 13.31 17.78
N GLU A 10 13.68 14.09 18.79
CA GLU A 10 13.57 13.65 20.20
C GLU A 10 12.32 12.83 20.48
N LEU A 11 11.32 12.84 19.58
CA LEU A 11 10.12 12.00 19.71
C LEU A 11 10.38 10.51 19.45
N ILE A 12 11.53 10.16 18.89
CA ILE A 12 11.90 8.77 18.56
C ILE A 12 13.20 8.41 19.29
N ARG A 13 13.12 7.37 20.13
CA ARG A 13 14.23 6.70 20.82
C ARG A 13 14.46 5.32 20.23
N ASP A 14 15.58 4.69 20.54
CA ASP A 14 15.93 3.35 20.03
C ASP A 14 14.88 2.27 20.36
N HIS A 15 14.18 2.43 21.48
CA HIS A 15 13.20 1.47 21.99
C HIS A 15 11.84 2.08 22.31
N GLY A 16 11.54 3.27 21.77
CA GLY A 16 10.27 3.93 22.09
C GLY A 16 9.92 5.09 21.17
N VAL A 17 8.63 5.32 21.05
CA VAL A 17 8.02 6.41 20.29
C VAL A 17 7.16 7.25 21.22
N ASN A 18 7.29 8.57 21.14
CA ASN A 18 6.43 9.48 21.90
C ASN A 18 4.99 9.43 21.37
N ARG A 19 3.99 9.32 22.26
CA ARG A 19 2.57 9.23 21.91
C ARG A 19 2.07 10.35 21.01
N ARG A 20 2.70 11.55 21.07
CA ARG A 20 2.35 12.68 20.21
C ARG A 20 2.52 12.39 18.72
N VAL A 21 3.40 11.46 18.35
CA VAL A 21 3.54 11.01 16.97
C VAL A 21 2.24 10.42 16.40
N TYR A 22 1.36 9.92 17.28
CA TYR A 22 0.06 9.35 16.87
C TYR A 22 -1.12 10.30 17.11
N THR A 23 -0.97 11.28 18.00
CA THR A 23 -2.11 12.04 18.52
C THR A 23 -2.07 13.55 18.22
N ASP A 24 -0.91 14.09 17.82
CA ASP A 24 -0.76 15.52 17.57
C ASP A 24 -1.08 15.89 16.11
N PRO A 25 -2.11 16.75 15.87
CA PRO A 25 -2.48 17.17 14.52
C PRO A 25 -1.38 17.94 13.79
N GLU A 26 -0.53 18.70 14.50
CA GLU A 26 0.55 19.45 13.85
C GLU A 26 1.64 18.50 13.34
N ILE A 27 1.95 17.42 14.08
CA ILE A 27 2.85 16.37 13.62
C ILE A 27 2.27 15.68 12.39
N PHE A 28 0.97 15.39 12.39
CA PHE A 28 0.29 14.81 11.23
C PHE A 28 0.43 15.70 9.97
N GLU A 29 0.22 17.00 10.09
CA GLU A 29 0.40 17.92 8.95
C GLU A 29 1.86 17.96 8.45
N LEU A 30 2.82 17.86 9.37
CA LEU A 30 4.23 17.74 9.00
C LEU A 30 4.54 16.39 8.31
N GLU A 31 3.91 15.30 8.72
CA GLU A 31 4.00 14.00 8.03
C GLU A 31 3.49 14.11 6.59
N MET A 32 2.34 14.77 6.36
CA MET A 32 1.80 14.98 5.01
C MET A 32 2.78 15.73 4.10
N GLN A 33 3.54 16.66 4.65
CA GLN A 33 4.55 17.41 3.90
C GLN A 33 5.86 16.65 3.72
N ARG A 34 6.37 16.00 4.78
CA ARG A 34 7.74 15.49 4.83
C ARG A 34 7.87 14.01 4.50
N ILE A 35 6.85 13.20 4.78
CA ILE A 35 6.79 11.78 4.43
C ILE A 35 5.98 11.62 3.15
N TRP A 36 4.70 11.92 3.20
CA TRP A 36 3.76 11.72 2.10
C TRP A 36 4.04 12.63 0.89
N GLY A 37 4.64 13.80 1.12
CA GLY A 37 5.08 14.71 0.07
C GLY A 37 6.40 14.33 -0.59
N ARG A 38 7.15 13.35 -0.07
CA ARG A 38 8.49 13.01 -0.58
C ARG A 38 8.67 11.55 -0.94
N ALA A 39 7.98 10.64 -0.26
CA ALA A 39 8.04 9.21 -0.56
C ALA A 39 7.41 8.92 -1.94
N TRP A 40 7.80 7.79 -2.54
CA TRP A 40 7.02 7.22 -3.61
C TRP A 40 5.74 6.61 -3.05
N LEU A 41 4.61 6.99 -3.63
CA LEU A 41 3.30 6.51 -3.24
C LEU A 41 2.69 5.70 -4.37
N TYR A 42 2.15 4.54 -4.06
CA TYR A 42 1.39 3.74 -5.03
C TYR A 42 0.14 4.51 -5.47
N VAL A 43 -0.07 4.57 -6.77
CA VAL A 43 -1.20 5.27 -7.42
C VAL A 43 -2.23 4.27 -7.91
N ALA A 44 -1.80 3.33 -8.76
CA ALA A 44 -2.65 2.37 -9.45
C ALA A 44 -1.82 1.23 -10.08
N HIS A 45 -2.49 0.24 -10.64
CA HIS A 45 -1.88 -0.74 -11.54
C HIS A 45 -2.25 -0.43 -12.99
N GLU A 46 -1.36 -0.70 -13.94
CA GLU A 46 -1.57 -0.41 -15.37
C GLU A 46 -2.84 -1.04 -15.94
N SER A 47 -3.29 -2.18 -15.39
CA SER A 47 -4.56 -2.81 -15.79
C SER A 47 -5.81 -1.96 -15.52
N GLN A 48 -5.70 -0.91 -14.70
CA GLN A 48 -6.81 0.03 -14.43
C GLN A 48 -6.93 1.11 -15.51
N ILE A 49 -5.92 1.23 -16.36
CA ILE A 49 -5.89 2.15 -17.50
C ILE A 49 -5.42 1.41 -18.77
N PRO A 50 -6.15 0.36 -19.21
CA PRO A 50 -5.66 -0.54 -20.25
C PRO A 50 -5.51 0.09 -21.63
N ASP A 51 -6.39 1.03 -21.99
CA ASP A 51 -6.48 1.58 -23.34
C ASP A 51 -6.17 3.07 -23.38
N LYS A 52 -5.80 3.57 -24.54
CA LYS A 52 -5.68 5.01 -24.80
C LYS A 52 -6.95 5.77 -24.37
N GLY A 53 -6.76 6.80 -23.56
CA GLY A 53 -7.83 7.61 -22.97
C GLY A 53 -8.47 7.00 -21.73
N SER A 54 -8.10 5.79 -21.31
CA SER A 54 -8.49 5.26 -20.01
C SER A 54 -7.90 6.13 -18.91
N TYR A 55 -8.69 6.37 -17.86
CA TYR A 55 -8.27 7.16 -16.71
C TYR A 55 -8.68 6.51 -15.38
N PHE A 56 -7.94 6.88 -14.35
CA PHE A 56 -8.21 6.51 -12.96
C PHE A 56 -7.95 7.72 -12.05
N THR A 57 -8.86 8.02 -11.13
CA THR A 57 -8.70 9.11 -10.16
C THR A 57 -8.45 8.55 -8.77
N THR A 58 -7.54 9.18 -8.03
CA THR A 58 -7.23 8.82 -6.64
C THR A 58 -6.69 10.03 -5.89
N THR A 59 -6.09 9.81 -4.73
CA THR A 59 -5.36 10.81 -3.96
C THR A 59 -3.94 10.36 -3.70
N LEU A 60 -2.99 11.29 -3.78
CA LEU A 60 -1.63 11.16 -3.27
C LEU A 60 -1.50 12.05 -2.04
N ALA A 61 -1.27 11.46 -0.87
CA ALA A 61 -1.49 12.16 0.39
C ALA A 61 -2.91 12.80 0.37
N GLN A 62 -3.00 14.11 0.46
CA GLN A 62 -4.26 14.86 0.40
C GLN A 62 -4.53 15.51 -0.98
N GLN A 63 -3.68 15.24 -1.99
CA GLN A 63 -3.80 15.82 -3.33
C GLN A 63 -4.64 14.94 -4.24
N ALA A 64 -5.72 15.49 -4.82
CA ALA A 64 -6.48 14.79 -5.86
C ALA A 64 -5.64 14.64 -7.13
N VAL A 65 -5.51 13.44 -7.65
CA VAL A 65 -4.74 13.13 -8.86
C VAL A 65 -5.56 12.36 -9.89
N LEU A 66 -5.14 12.47 -11.13
CA LEU A 66 -5.73 11.85 -12.30
C LEU A 66 -4.64 11.16 -13.11
N LEU A 67 -4.67 9.83 -13.13
CA LEU A 67 -3.83 8.99 -13.98
C LEU A 67 -4.54 8.79 -15.34
N VAL A 68 -3.83 8.95 -16.45
CA VAL A 68 -4.38 8.83 -17.81
C VAL A 68 -3.42 8.06 -18.73
N ARG A 69 -3.92 7.06 -19.45
CA ARG A 69 -3.21 6.41 -20.55
C ARG A 69 -3.25 7.30 -21.79
N HIS A 70 -2.09 7.78 -22.23
CA HIS A 70 -1.98 8.63 -23.40
C HIS A 70 -1.91 7.81 -24.70
N ASP A 71 -1.04 6.80 -24.70
CA ASP A 71 -0.88 5.82 -25.78
C ASP A 71 -0.48 4.45 -25.17
N ASP A 72 -0.14 3.47 -26.00
CA ASP A 72 0.15 2.11 -25.59
C ASP A 72 1.32 2.02 -24.57
N ASN A 73 2.26 2.95 -24.62
CA ASN A 73 3.47 2.93 -23.80
C ASN A 73 3.56 4.11 -22.82
N THR A 74 2.65 5.10 -22.91
CA THR A 74 2.79 6.34 -22.14
C THR A 74 1.55 6.62 -21.30
N PHE A 75 1.77 6.92 -20.04
CA PHE A 75 0.75 7.43 -19.14
C PHE A 75 1.26 8.66 -18.39
N TYR A 76 0.35 9.44 -17.87
CA TYR A 76 0.64 10.63 -17.07
C TYR A 76 -0.17 10.63 -15.78
N VAL A 77 0.40 11.18 -14.71
CA VAL A 77 -0.30 11.51 -13.48
C VAL A 77 -0.34 13.04 -13.37
N PHE A 78 -1.55 13.57 -13.33
CA PHE A 78 -1.80 15.01 -13.18
C PHE A 78 -2.41 15.30 -11.83
N PHE A 79 -2.19 16.51 -11.31
CA PHE A 79 -3.11 17.05 -10.32
C PHE A 79 -4.49 17.18 -10.95
N ASN A 80 -5.52 16.60 -10.34
CA ASN A 80 -6.90 16.64 -10.85
C ASN A 80 -7.52 18.02 -10.58
N ARG A 81 -6.94 19.05 -11.18
CA ARG A 81 -7.29 20.46 -10.97
C ARG A 81 -7.24 21.22 -12.28
N CYS A 82 -8.37 21.80 -12.67
CA CYS A 82 -8.48 22.65 -13.86
C CYS A 82 -7.63 23.91 -13.72
N ALA A 83 -6.83 24.21 -14.73
CA ALA A 83 -5.99 25.42 -14.77
C ALA A 83 -6.79 26.74 -14.73
N HIS A 84 -8.08 26.71 -15.09
CA HIS A 84 -8.94 27.91 -15.09
C HIS A 84 -9.29 28.41 -13.67
N LYS A 85 -10.11 27.64 -12.93
CA LYS A 85 -10.65 28.02 -11.61
C LYS A 85 -10.46 26.95 -10.55
N GLY A 86 -9.61 25.94 -10.80
CA GLY A 86 -9.23 24.95 -9.81
C GLY A 86 -10.26 23.84 -9.55
N SER A 87 -11.37 23.78 -10.30
CA SER A 87 -12.32 22.68 -10.20
C SER A 87 -11.66 21.35 -10.57
N LYS A 88 -12.05 20.24 -9.95
CA LYS A 88 -11.66 18.92 -10.43
C LYS A 88 -12.08 18.75 -11.89
N VAL A 89 -11.22 18.16 -12.69
CA VAL A 89 -11.49 17.94 -14.12
C VAL A 89 -12.35 16.69 -14.31
N ILE A 90 -12.03 15.63 -13.58
CA ILE A 90 -12.73 14.34 -13.62
C ILE A 90 -13.19 13.98 -12.20
N GLU A 91 -14.49 13.67 -12.05
CA GLU A 91 -15.09 13.25 -10.77
C GLU A 91 -15.24 11.72 -10.65
N HIS A 92 -15.42 11.02 -11.77
CA HIS A 92 -15.57 9.57 -11.77
C HIS A 92 -14.26 8.87 -11.41
N GLU A 93 -14.32 7.78 -10.65
CA GLU A 93 -13.15 7.03 -10.22
C GLU A 93 -12.36 6.46 -11.41
N SER A 94 -13.05 5.97 -12.43
CA SER A 94 -12.44 5.42 -13.63
C SER A 94 -13.33 5.63 -14.85
N GLY A 95 -12.75 5.52 -16.03
CA GLY A 95 -13.46 5.62 -17.28
C GLY A 95 -12.52 5.75 -18.46
N ARG A 96 -13.09 6.11 -19.62
CA ARG A 96 -12.34 6.36 -20.86
C ARG A 96 -12.88 7.58 -21.57
N ALA A 97 -12.00 8.48 -21.97
CA ALA A 97 -12.34 9.69 -22.69
C ALA A 97 -11.23 10.07 -23.71
N PRO A 98 -11.61 10.52 -24.91
CA PRO A 98 -10.62 10.96 -25.90
C PRO A 98 -9.95 12.28 -25.53
N ALA A 99 -10.55 13.03 -24.60
CA ALA A 99 -10.05 14.29 -24.04
C ALA A 99 -10.70 14.51 -22.67
N LEU A 100 -10.01 15.24 -21.79
CA LEU A 100 -10.40 15.50 -20.41
C LEU A 100 -11.12 16.84 -20.33
N ARG A 101 -12.42 16.86 -20.03
CA ARG A 101 -13.23 18.08 -20.02
C ARG A 101 -13.66 18.45 -18.60
N CYS A 102 -13.29 19.68 -18.20
CA CYS A 102 -13.77 20.24 -16.94
C CYS A 102 -15.28 20.55 -17.00
N GLY A 103 -16.02 20.02 -16.05
CA GLY A 103 -17.48 20.16 -15.98
C GLY A 103 -17.95 21.58 -15.65
N TYR A 104 -17.05 22.48 -15.14
CA TYR A 104 -17.44 23.82 -14.70
C TYR A 104 -17.56 24.82 -15.88
N HIS A 105 -16.47 25.01 -16.63
CA HIS A 105 -16.46 25.97 -17.74
C HIS A 105 -16.07 25.37 -19.11
N GLY A 106 -16.06 24.02 -19.19
CA GLY A 106 -15.82 23.34 -20.46
C GLY A 106 -14.38 23.35 -20.98
N TRP A 107 -13.39 23.83 -20.18
CA TRP A 107 -12.00 23.71 -20.59
C TRP A 107 -11.66 22.26 -20.81
N THR A 108 -11.02 21.99 -21.94
CA THR A 108 -10.76 20.65 -22.40
C THR A 108 -9.26 20.45 -22.59
N TYR A 109 -8.75 19.30 -22.15
CA TYR A 109 -7.33 18.94 -22.20
C TYR A 109 -7.15 17.67 -23.01
N GLU A 110 -6.04 17.59 -23.74
CA GLU A 110 -5.58 16.33 -24.32
C GLU A 110 -5.18 15.35 -23.21
N THR A 111 -5.02 14.06 -23.56
CA THR A 111 -4.61 13.03 -22.60
C THR A 111 -3.15 13.19 -22.11
N ASP A 112 -2.35 14.05 -22.72
CA ASP A 112 -1.01 14.46 -22.25
C ASP A 112 -1.03 15.74 -21.40
N GLY A 113 -2.22 16.28 -21.11
CA GLY A 113 -2.45 17.44 -20.24
C GLY A 113 -2.41 18.78 -20.95
N ARG A 114 -2.02 18.86 -22.23
CA ARG A 114 -2.06 20.14 -22.98
C ARG A 114 -3.48 20.66 -23.11
N CYS A 115 -3.65 21.96 -22.99
CA CYS A 115 -4.94 22.62 -23.23
C CYS A 115 -5.35 22.48 -24.71
N LYS A 116 -6.52 21.85 -24.94
CA LYS A 116 -7.09 21.64 -26.27
C LYS A 116 -8.08 22.77 -26.67
N HIS A 117 -8.92 23.15 -25.69
CA HIS A 117 -9.99 24.11 -25.92
C HIS A 117 -10.30 24.90 -24.65
N VAL A 118 -10.52 26.21 -24.84
CA VAL A 118 -11.00 27.13 -23.82
C VAL A 118 -12.33 27.71 -24.22
N THR A 119 -13.28 27.81 -23.33
CA THR A 119 -14.59 28.43 -23.59
C THR A 119 -14.42 29.93 -23.80
N GLY A 120 -15.03 30.48 -24.85
CA GLY A 120 -14.85 31.87 -25.28
C GLY A 120 -13.78 32.02 -26.35
N GLY A 121 -13.05 30.95 -26.67
CA GLY A 121 -12.01 30.93 -27.70
C GLY A 121 -10.70 31.62 -27.29
N ASP A 122 -9.70 31.48 -28.15
CA ASP A 122 -8.34 32.00 -27.90
C ASP A 122 -8.32 33.53 -27.71
N ALA A 123 -9.21 34.26 -28.38
CA ALA A 123 -9.31 35.72 -28.29
C ALA A 123 -9.58 36.24 -26.87
N ALA A 124 -10.24 35.44 -26.02
CA ALA A 124 -10.52 35.80 -24.62
C ALA A 124 -9.25 35.92 -23.75
N TYR A 125 -8.14 35.31 -24.18
CA TYR A 125 -6.88 35.23 -23.43
C TYR A 125 -5.70 35.89 -24.12
N ASN A 126 -5.84 36.28 -25.40
CA ASN A 126 -4.75 36.85 -26.21
C ASN A 126 -4.21 38.17 -25.66
N THR A 127 -5.05 38.97 -24.97
CA THR A 127 -4.64 40.27 -24.37
C THR A 127 -3.61 40.12 -23.24
N LEU A 128 -3.47 38.92 -22.66
CA LEU A 128 -2.49 38.63 -21.64
C LEU A 128 -1.23 37.93 -22.20
N GLY A 129 -1.14 37.72 -23.53
CA GLY A 129 -0.09 36.93 -24.16
C GLY A 129 -0.14 35.45 -23.76
N ILE A 130 -1.27 35.00 -23.22
CA ILE A 130 -1.50 33.62 -22.79
C ILE A 130 -2.30 32.93 -23.90
N ASP A 131 -1.68 31.99 -24.56
CA ASP A 131 -2.34 31.09 -25.51
C ASP A 131 -2.41 29.65 -24.98
N LYS A 132 -3.19 28.84 -25.66
CA LYS A 132 -3.40 27.42 -25.27
C LYS A 132 -2.14 26.56 -25.35
N THR A 133 -1.08 27.06 -26.01
CA THR A 133 0.24 26.37 -26.04
C THR A 133 1.06 26.67 -24.79
N ASN A 134 0.66 27.68 -24.02
CA ASN A 134 1.33 28.05 -22.79
C ASN A 134 1.12 26.94 -21.72
N SER A 135 2.21 26.47 -21.15
CA SER A 135 2.19 25.38 -20.15
C SER A 135 1.32 25.69 -18.92
N CYS A 136 1.14 26.98 -18.57
CA CYS A 136 0.28 27.37 -17.45
C CYS A 136 -1.22 27.13 -17.70
N MET A 137 -1.66 26.91 -18.94
CA MET A 137 -3.03 26.56 -19.28
C MET A 137 -3.28 25.04 -19.31
N GLY A 138 -2.24 24.23 -19.25
CA GLY A 138 -2.33 22.77 -19.20
C GLY A 138 -2.60 22.23 -17.79
N LEU A 139 -2.86 20.92 -17.71
CA LEU A 139 -2.89 20.21 -16.44
C LEU A 139 -1.45 20.08 -15.91
N GLN A 140 -1.27 20.35 -14.64
CA GLN A 140 0.02 20.17 -13.98
C GLN A 140 0.29 18.70 -13.74
N LYS A 141 1.46 18.23 -14.17
CA LYS A 141 1.93 16.86 -13.91
C LYS A 141 2.43 16.73 -12.47
N VAL A 142 2.22 15.57 -11.88
CA VAL A 142 2.93 15.20 -10.66
C VAL A 142 4.42 15.11 -10.98
N PRO A 143 5.31 15.66 -10.12
CA PRO A 143 6.72 15.83 -10.45
C PRO A 143 7.48 14.56 -10.84
N SER A 144 7.28 13.49 -10.08
CA SER A 144 7.96 12.21 -10.30
C SER A 144 6.92 11.10 -10.45
N VAL A 145 7.00 10.34 -11.54
CA VAL A 145 6.10 9.22 -11.85
C VAL A 145 6.91 8.13 -12.52
N ASP A 146 6.76 6.91 -12.04
CA ASP A 146 7.40 5.72 -12.62
C ASP A 146 6.55 4.48 -12.38
N SER A 147 6.86 3.37 -13.06
CA SER A 147 6.20 2.09 -12.87
C SER A 147 7.21 0.96 -12.69
N TYR A 148 6.86 0.01 -11.83
CA TYR A 148 7.60 -1.23 -11.63
C TYR A 148 6.67 -2.42 -11.82
N ARG A 149 6.93 -3.22 -12.86
CA ARG A 149 6.13 -4.43 -13.17
C ARG A 149 4.60 -4.17 -13.23
N GLY A 150 4.19 -3.01 -13.77
CA GLY A 150 2.79 -2.61 -13.88
C GLY A 150 2.22 -1.87 -12.67
N PHE A 151 2.94 -1.81 -11.55
CA PHE A 151 2.58 -1.00 -10.38
C PHE A 151 3.09 0.42 -10.57
N ILE A 152 2.17 1.39 -10.65
CA ILE A 152 2.47 2.80 -10.89
C ILE A 152 2.64 3.51 -9.55
N PHE A 153 3.76 4.19 -9.41
CA PHE A 153 4.08 5.03 -8.26
C PHE A 153 4.27 6.48 -8.69
N ALA A 154 4.02 7.39 -7.77
CA ALA A 154 4.28 8.80 -7.96
C ALA A 154 4.80 9.45 -6.67
N SER A 155 5.63 10.48 -6.82
CA SER A 155 6.08 11.31 -5.71
C SER A 155 5.76 12.78 -5.99
N LEU A 156 5.36 13.51 -4.94
CA LEU A 156 5.14 14.95 -5.01
C LEU A 156 6.47 15.73 -4.98
N SER A 157 7.59 15.04 -4.73
CA SER A 157 8.92 15.62 -4.79
C SER A 157 9.52 15.51 -6.19
N PRO A 158 10.10 16.59 -6.76
CA PRO A 158 10.87 16.51 -8.00
C PRO A 158 12.23 15.82 -7.79
N ASP A 159 12.71 15.73 -6.55
CA ASP A 159 14.00 15.15 -6.18
C ASP A 159 13.85 13.70 -5.67
N ALA A 160 12.78 13.00 -6.06
CA ALA A 160 12.58 11.61 -5.69
C ALA A 160 13.72 10.74 -6.27
N PRO A 161 14.28 9.79 -5.49
CA PRO A 161 15.27 8.85 -5.99
C PRO A 161 14.68 7.94 -7.08
N ASP A 162 15.53 7.23 -7.83
CA ASP A 162 15.08 6.18 -8.74
C ASP A 162 14.15 5.19 -8.02
N LEU A 163 12.98 4.87 -8.63
CA LEU A 163 11.95 4.06 -8.02
C LEU A 163 12.46 2.68 -7.60
N LYS A 164 13.21 2.00 -8.48
CA LYS A 164 13.71 0.64 -8.20
C LYS A 164 14.71 0.67 -7.05
N THR A 165 15.59 1.66 -7.03
CA THR A 165 16.53 1.88 -5.94
C THR A 165 15.80 2.14 -4.62
N TRP A 166 14.73 2.94 -4.65
CA TRP A 166 13.93 3.25 -3.47
C TRP A 166 13.15 2.03 -2.94
N LEU A 167 12.60 1.19 -3.85
CA LEU A 167 11.93 -0.06 -3.48
C LEU A 167 12.89 -1.06 -2.81
N GLY A 168 14.17 -1.05 -3.20
CA GLY A 168 15.18 -1.93 -2.64
C GLY A 168 14.78 -3.41 -2.67
N ALA A 169 15.03 -4.14 -1.61
CA ALA A 169 14.70 -5.57 -1.50
C ALA A 169 13.21 -5.87 -1.61
N THR A 170 12.31 -4.93 -1.30
CA THR A 170 10.86 -5.14 -1.42
C THR A 170 10.38 -5.23 -2.87
N ALA A 171 11.17 -4.77 -3.85
CA ALA A 171 10.91 -5.00 -5.27
C ALA A 171 10.73 -6.48 -5.60
N THR A 172 11.49 -7.36 -4.95
CA THR A 172 11.40 -8.82 -5.14
C THR A 172 10.05 -9.40 -4.72
N SER A 173 9.29 -8.74 -3.85
CA SER A 173 7.90 -9.13 -3.52
C SER A 173 6.94 -8.81 -4.66
N ILE A 174 7.16 -7.70 -5.37
CA ILE A 174 6.41 -7.35 -6.59
C ILE A 174 6.78 -8.35 -7.70
N ASP A 175 8.07 -8.63 -7.88
CA ASP A 175 8.53 -9.61 -8.85
C ASP A 175 7.86 -10.95 -8.63
N ASN A 176 7.91 -11.49 -7.40
CA ASN A 176 7.29 -12.76 -7.06
C ASN A 176 5.78 -12.76 -7.32
N LEU A 177 5.07 -11.67 -6.99
CA LEU A 177 3.63 -11.57 -7.25
C LEU A 177 3.33 -11.63 -8.75
N VAL A 178 4.09 -10.93 -9.58
CA VAL A 178 3.92 -10.95 -11.05
C VAL A 178 4.33 -12.30 -11.62
N ASP A 179 5.44 -12.88 -11.16
CA ASP A 179 5.94 -14.17 -11.64
C ASP A 179 5.03 -15.35 -11.26
N ARG A 180 4.11 -15.18 -10.30
CA ARG A 180 3.04 -16.15 -10.01
C ARG A 180 1.96 -16.21 -11.09
N SER A 181 1.95 -15.30 -12.07
CA SER A 181 1.03 -15.35 -13.19
C SER A 181 1.61 -16.24 -14.31
N PRO A 182 0.87 -17.24 -14.83
CA PRO A 182 1.31 -18.02 -15.98
C PRO A 182 1.67 -17.20 -17.22
N GLU A 183 1.08 -16.02 -17.38
CA GLU A 183 1.36 -15.09 -18.48
C GLU A 183 2.23 -13.89 -18.06
N GLY A 184 2.72 -13.85 -16.81
CA GLY A 184 3.51 -12.73 -16.29
C GLY A 184 2.73 -11.42 -16.24
N LYS A 185 1.40 -11.46 -16.13
CA LYS A 185 0.50 -10.31 -16.14
C LYS A 185 -0.48 -10.38 -14.98
N LEU A 186 -0.79 -9.19 -14.44
CA LEU A 186 -1.78 -9.03 -13.37
C LEU A 186 -2.93 -8.15 -13.82
N GLU A 187 -4.11 -8.36 -13.25
CA GLU A 187 -5.27 -7.50 -13.40
C GLU A 187 -5.89 -7.18 -12.05
N ILE A 188 -6.08 -5.89 -11.75
CA ILE A 188 -6.92 -5.47 -10.63
C ILE A 188 -8.37 -5.81 -10.97
N THR A 189 -9.02 -6.61 -10.12
CA THR A 189 -10.38 -7.09 -10.35
C THR A 189 -11.09 -7.35 -9.01
N GLY A 190 -12.37 -7.75 -9.06
CA GLY A 190 -13.13 -8.09 -7.86
C GLY A 190 -13.66 -6.89 -7.08
N GLY A 191 -13.50 -5.67 -7.58
CA GLY A 191 -13.94 -4.46 -6.90
C GLY A 191 -12.91 -3.92 -5.90
N VAL A 192 -13.38 -3.09 -4.97
CA VAL A 192 -12.59 -2.52 -3.88
C VAL A 192 -13.36 -2.62 -2.57
N LEU A 193 -12.72 -3.18 -1.53
CA LEU A 193 -13.18 -2.99 -0.16
C LEU A 193 -12.57 -1.70 0.36
N ARG A 194 -13.42 -0.74 0.68
CA ARG A 194 -13.00 0.56 1.23
C ARG A 194 -13.63 0.73 2.59
N TYR A 195 -12.80 0.96 3.59
CA TYR A 195 -13.25 1.20 4.95
C TYR A 195 -12.45 2.31 5.61
N ASN A 196 -13.09 2.95 6.57
CA ASN A 196 -12.52 3.99 7.39
C ASN A 196 -12.34 3.46 8.81
N HIS A 197 -11.21 3.74 9.44
CA HIS A 197 -11.03 3.54 10.88
C HIS A 197 -10.65 4.85 11.57
N ASP A 198 -11.17 5.02 12.78
CA ASP A 198 -11.02 6.24 13.58
C ASP A 198 -9.70 6.22 14.36
N SER A 199 -8.59 6.13 13.61
CA SER A 199 -7.27 6.10 14.21
C SER A 199 -6.19 6.55 13.23
N ASN A 200 -4.99 6.78 13.76
CA ASN A 200 -3.82 7.21 13.01
C ASN A 200 -3.37 6.13 12.01
N TRP A 201 -2.93 6.55 10.84
CA TRP A 201 -2.51 5.67 9.75
C TRP A 201 -1.36 4.71 10.13
N LYS A 202 -0.52 5.09 11.09
CA LYS A 202 0.63 4.29 11.53
C LYS A 202 0.20 2.98 12.20
N PHE A 203 -0.91 2.96 12.93
CA PHE A 203 -1.40 1.71 13.56
C PHE A 203 -1.70 0.62 12.54
N PHE A 204 -2.29 0.97 11.40
CA PHE A 204 -2.50 0.01 10.33
C PHE A 204 -1.18 -0.53 9.78
N VAL A 205 -0.19 0.34 9.53
CA VAL A 205 1.10 -0.06 8.99
C VAL A 205 1.88 -0.95 9.97
N GLU A 206 1.85 -0.62 11.26
CA GLU A 206 2.47 -1.41 12.33
C GLU A 206 1.82 -2.80 12.45
N ASN A 207 0.49 -2.88 12.47
CA ASN A 207 -0.26 -4.13 12.58
C ASN A 207 0.14 -5.16 11.51
N LEU A 208 0.48 -4.73 10.31
CA LEU A 208 0.74 -5.62 9.18
C LEU A 208 1.87 -6.63 9.42
N ASN A 209 2.91 -6.24 10.13
CA ASN A 209 4.07 -7.06 10.44
C ASN A 209 4.26 -7.29 11.95
N ASP A 210 3.23 -7.00 12.76
CA ASP A 210 3.13 -7.50 14.14
C ASP A 210 2.60 -8.94 14.14
N MET A 211 3.48 -9.88 14.33
CA MET A 211 3.08 -11.30 14.33
C MET A 211 2.39 -11.69 15.63
N MET A 212 2.60 -10.96 16.73
CA MET A 212 2.12 -11.37 18.05
C MET A 212 0.65 -11.01 18.29
N HIS A 213 0.12 -9.92 17.72
CA HIS A 213 -1.28 -9.54 17.93
C HIS A 213 -2.25 -10.60 17.40
N ALA A 214 -1.91 -11.27 16.29
CA ALA A 214 -2.81 -12.21 15.61
C ALA A 214 -3.27 -13.35 16.53
N MET A 215 -2.39 -13.87 17.39
CA MET A 215 -2.69 -14.94 18.33
C MET A 215 -3.69 -14.54 19.43
N ILE A 216 -3.77 -13.25 19.74
CA ILE A 216 -4.62 -12.73 20.82
C ILE A 216 -5.86 -12.02 20.24
N ALA A 217 -5.66 -11.07 19.33
CA ALA A 217 -6.77 -10.31 18.77
C ALA A 217 -7.75 -11.20 17.98
N HIS A 218 -7.22 -12.14 17.19
CA HIS A 218 -8.05 -13.02 16.34
C HIS A 218 -8.28 -14.41 16.94
N GLN A 219 -8.00 -14.59 18.24
CA GLN A 219 -8.06 -15.90 18.89
C GLN A 219 -9.42 -16.58 18.74
N SER A 220 -10.51 -15.86 18.92
CA SER A 220 -11.86 -16.43 18.89
C SER A 220 -12.22 -17.02 17.52
N SER A 221 -11.98 -16.30 16.43
CA SER A 221 -12.25 -16.75 15.07
C SER A 221 -11.30 -17.87 14.63
N ALA A 222 -10.00 -17.72 14.93
CA ALA A 222 -8.96 -18.69 14.54
C ALA A 222 -9.12 -20.03 15.24
N GLN A 223 -9.31 -20.04 16.57
CA GLN A 223 -9.50 -21.27 17.34
C GLN A 223 -10.83 -21.96 17.01
N THR A 224 -11.90 -21.19 16.78
CA THR A 224 -13.17 -21.75 16.35
C THR A 224 -13.01 -22.44 14.99
N ALA A 225 -12.38 -21.82 14.02
CA ALA A 225 -12.13 -22.43 12.71
C ALA A 225 -11.29 -23.71 12.84
N ARG A 226 -10.22 -23.70 13.64
CA ARG A 226 -9.38 -24.88 13.90
C ARG A 226 -10.15 -26.01 14.57
N MET A 227 -10.99 -25.70 15.55
CA MET A 227 -11.82 -26.67 16.24
C MET A 227 -12.88 -27.27 15.29
N MET A 228 -13.59 -26.44 14.55
CA MET A 228 -14.58 -26.91 13.56
C MET A 228 -13.94 -27.75 12.46
N GLY A 229 -12.77 -27.36 11.97
CA GLY A 229 -12.00 -28.15 11.02
C GLY A 229 -11.73 -29.56 11.52
N LYS A 230 -11.26 -29.69 12.76
CA LYS A 230 -11.00 -31.00 13.40
C LYS A 230 -12.28 -31.82 13.64
N GLN A 231 -13.38 -31.19 14.00
CA GLN A 231 -14.64 -31.88 14.34
C GLN A 231 -15.45 -32.28 13.11
N LEU A 232 -15.58 -31.39 12.13
CA LEU A 232 -16.49 -31.58 10.99
C LEU A 232 -15.77 -32.14 9.75
N PHE A 233 -14.45 -31.92 9.64
CA PHE A 233 -13.64 -32.30 8.48
C PHE A 233 -12.35 -33.04 8.89
N PRO A 234 -12.39 -34.02 9.83
CA PRO A 234 -11.19 -34.60 10.45
C PRO A 234 -10.25 -35.30 9.46
N ASN A 235 -10.78 -35.79 8.34
CA ASN A 235 -10.03 -36.54 7.34
C ASN A 235 -10.10 -35.87 5.95
N ASP A 236 -10.62 -34.66 5.87
CA ASP A 236 -10.69 -33.93 4.60
C ASP A 236 -9.35 -33.19 4.36
N PRO A 237 -8.58 -33.58 3.32
CA PRO A 237 -7.33 -32.89 2.99
C PRO A 237 -7.56 -31.47 2.48
N LYS A 238 -8.80 -31.12 2.10
CA LYS A 238 -9.17 -29.81 1.55
C LYS A 238 -10.48 -29.32 2.20
N PRO A 239 -10.46 -28.99 3.51
CA PRO A 239 -11.65 -28.48 4.19
C PRO A 239 -12.12 -27.18 3.55
N PRO A 240 -13.33 -26.67 3.89
CA PRO A 240 -13.85 -25.40 3.36
C PRO A 240 -12.81 -24.28 3.42
N SER A 241 -12.80 -23.41 2.40
CA SER A 241 -11.80 -22.35 2.25
C SER A 241 -11.75 -21.40 3.43
N GLU A 242 -12.87 -21.15 4.10
CA GLU A 242 -12.96 -20.34 5.30
C GLU A 242 -12.12 -20.94 6.45
N ILE A 243 -12.17 -22.24 6.62
CA ILE A 243 -11.35 -22.97 7.61
C ILE A 243 -9.86 -22.89 7.22
N GLN A 244 -9.53 -23.07 5.93
CA GLN A 244 -8.18 -22.95 5.43
C GLN A 244 -7.59 -21.54 5.63
N ILE A 245 -8.41 -20.49 5.55
CA ILE A 245 -8.00 -19.10 5.74
C ILE A 245 -7.82 -18.78 7.23
N LEU A 246 -8.76 -19.19 8.09
CA LEU A 246 -8.82 -18.71 9.47
C LEU A 246 -8.00 -19.56 10.43
N SER A 247 -7.96 -20.91 10.25
CA SER A 247 -7.26 -21.81 11.16
C SER A 247 -5.77 -21.47 11.35
N PRO A 248 -5.01 -21.05 10.30
CA PRO A 248 -3.59 -20.75 10.46
C PRO A 248 -3.27 -19.57 11.38
N PHE A 249 -4.23 -18.68 11.64
CA PHE A 249 -4.03 -17.62 12.64
C PHE A 249 -3.93 -18.17 14.08
N SER A 250 -4.29 -19.42 14.31
CA SER A 250 -4.14 -20.10 15.61
C SER A 250 -2.83 -20.88 15.78
N GLU A 251 -1.84 -20.65 14.91
CA GLU A 251 -0.50 -21.21 15.10
C GLU A 251 0.14 -20.65 16.39
N ASP A 252 1.13 -21.36 16.92
CA ASP A 252 1.78 -21.01 18.18
C ASP A 252 2.91 -19.97 18.01
N THR A 253 3.45 -19.53 19.14
CA THR A 253 4.54 -18.54 19.16
C THR A 253 5.76 -19.04 18.40
N GLU A 254 6.11 -20.34 18.51
CA GLU A 254 7.27 -20.92 17.83
C GLU A 254 7.15 -20.83 16.30
N PHE A 255 5.95 -21.04 15.77
CA PHE A 255 5.69 -20.86 14.33
C PHE A 255 5.90 -19.41 13.89
N TYR A 256 5.33 -18.44 14.63
CA TYR A 256 5.49 -17.02 14.29
C TYR A 256 6.94 -16.55 14.45
N GLU A 257 7.67 -17.03 15.45
CA GLU A 257 9.10 -16.76 15.60
C GLU A 257 9.91 -17.26 14.41
N LYS A 258 9.66 -18.49 13.95
CA LYS A 258 10.30 -19.06 12.76
C LYS A 258 9.91 -18.37 11.46
N MET A 259 8.71 -17.83 11.38
CA MET A 259 8.24 -17.08 10.22
C MET A 259 9.13 -15.86 9.98
N GLY A 260 9.54 -15.17 11.03
CA GLY A 260 10.49 -14.08 11.00
C GLY A 260 9.94 -12.78 10.40
N ILE A 261 10.69 -11.72 10.62
CA ILE A 261 10.44 -10.38 10.08
C ILE A 261 11.72 -9.79 9.49
N HIS A 262 11.56 -8.92 8.48
CA HIS A 262 12.65 -8.30 7.76
C HIS A 262 12.37 -6.82 7.55
N ALA A 263 13.35 -5.96 7.79
CA ALA A 263 13.23 -4.52 7.67
C ALA A 263 14.36 -3.93 6.84
N PHE A 264 14.05 -2.89 6.09
CA PHE A 264 14.94 -2.25 5.12
C PHE A 264 14.89 -0.73 5.27
N ASP A 265 15.73 -0.05 4.50
CA ASP A 265 15.69 1.40 4.39
C ASP A 265 14.31 1.92 3.98
N ASN A 266 14.08 3.21 4.14
CA ASN A 266 12.83 3.92 3.86
C ASN A 266 11.61 3.43 4.66
N GLY A 267 11.79 2.58 5.69
CA GLY A 267 10.70 2.00 6.48
C GLY A 267 10.02 0.81 5.82
N HIS A 268 10.59 0.25 4.76
CA HIS A 268 10.08 -0.94 4.11
C HIS A 268 10.31 -2.18 4.96
N SER A 269 9.39 -3.14 4.86
CA SER A 269 9.50 -4.38 5.61
C SER A 269 8.68 -5.50 4.99
N TYR A 270 8.98 -6.74 5.38
CA TYR A 270 8.06 -7.85 5.15
C TYR A 270 8.15 -8.86 6.30
N SER A 271 7.09 -9.65 6.47
CA SER A 271 7.04 -10.79 7.37
C SER A 271 6.98 -12.10 6.58
N GLY A 272 7.51 -13.18 7.16
CA GLY A 272 7.67 -14.44 6.48
C GLY A 272 8.85 -14.45 5.52
N GLY A 273 9.03 -15.55 4.82
CA GLY A 273 10.11 -15.74 3.87
C GLY A 273 9.85 -17.01 3.08
N ARG A 274 10.30 -18.15 3.59
CA ARG A 274 9.97 -19.46 3.03
C ARG A 274 8.67 -20.03 3.57
N ILE A 275 8.25 -19.60 4.75
CA ILE A 275 7.00 -20.02 5.41
C ILE A 275 6.15 -18.80 5.77
N SER A 276 4.85 -18.98 5.73
CA SER A 276 3.86 -18.07 6.30
C SER A 276 2.60 -18.86 6.64
N ILE A 277 1.69 -18.28 7.41
CA ILE A 277 0.42 -18.92 7.77
C ILE A 277 -0.43 -19.34 6.57
N HIS A 278 -0.15 -18.82 5.35
CA HIS A 278 -0.90 -19.12 4.14
C HIS A 278 -0.04 -19.73 3.02
N SER A 279 1.10 -20.34 3.35
CA SER A 279 2.02 -20.90 2.34
C SER A 279 1.36 -21.88 1.38
N GLY A 280 0.43 -22.70 1.85
CA GLY A 280 -0.28 -23.70 1.04
C GLY A 280 -1.61 -23.22 0.45
N TYR A 281 -2.03 -21.98 0.69
CA TYR A 281 -3.38 -21.53 0.34
C TYR A 281 -3.68 -21.53 -1.16
N SER A 282 -2.69 -21.28 -2.01
CA SER A 282 -2.81 -21.26 -3.47
C SER A 282 -2.52 -22.62 -4.14
N GLY A 283 -2.43 -23.72 -3.39
CA GLY A 283 -2.25 -25.07 -3.93
C GLY A 283 -3.50 -25.53 -4.70
N ILE A 284 -3.49 -25.40 -6.02
CA ILE A 284 -4.53 -25.79 -6.97
C ILE A 284 -3.82 -26.54 -8.11
N PRO A 285 -4.11 -27.84 -8.35
CA PRO A 285 -3.40 -28.65 -9.34
C PRO A 285 -3.39 -28.04 -10.75
N GLU A 286 -4.51 -27.47 -11.21
CA GLU A 286 -4.62 -26.83 -12.51
C GLU A 286 -3.76 -25.57 -12.61
N TYR A 287 -3.61 -24.82 -11.52
CA TYR A 287 -2.74 -23.66 -11.45
C TYR A 287 -1.27 -24.07 -11.48
N GLU A 288 -0.89 -25.08 -10.70
CA GLU A 288 0.47 -25.62 -10.70
C GLU A 288 0.87 -26.11 -12.10
N ALA A 289 -0.03 -26.85 -12.77
CA ALA A 289 0.20 -27.32 -14.13
C ALA A 289 0.33 -26.17 -15.15
N ALA A 290 -0.46 -25.09 -15.01
CA ALA A 290 -0.34 -23.91 -15.86
C ALA A 290 1.00 -23.20 -15.66
N MET A 291 1.46 -23.08 -14.41
CA MET A 291 2.76 -22.52 -14.06
C MET A 291 3.92 -23.36 -14.57
N GLU A 292 3.88 -24.70 -14.36
CA GLU A 292 4.92 -25.60 -14.86
C GLU A 292 5.02 -25.57 -16.40
N LYS A 293 3.89 -25.45 -17.09
CA LYS A 293 3.85 -25.27 -18.53
C LYS A 293 4.51 -23.97 -18.99
N ALA A 294 4.31 -22.88 -18.22
CA ALA A 294 4.83 -21.55 -18.57
C ALA A 294 6.33 -21.39 -18.26
N TYR A 295 6.79 -21.90 -17.12
CA TYR A 295 8.12 -21.59 -16.58
C TYR A 295 9.03 -22.81 -16.35
N GLY A 296 8.48 -24.02 -16.42
CA GLY A 296 9.18 -25.25 -16.05
C GLY A 296 9.20 -25.47 -14.52
N LYS A 297 9.34 -26.73 -14.12
CA LYS A 297 9.17 -27.20 -12.74
C LYS A 297 10.12 -26.52 -11.73
N GLU A 298 11.40 -26.39 -12.09
CA GLU A 298 12.42 -25.81 -11.20
C GLU A 298 12.10 -24.33 -10.90
N LYS A 299 11.76 -23.55 -11.93
CA LYS A 299 11.42 -22.12 -11.75
C LYS A 299 10.13 -21.94 -10.95
N VAL A 300 9.15 -22.81 -11.13
CA VAL A 300 7.91 -22.77 -10.34
C VAL A 300 8.18 -23.05 -8.87
N GLN A 301 9.04 -24.02 -8.56
CA GLN A 301 9.47 -24.28 -7.17
C GLN A 301 10.15 -23.06 -6.55
N GLU A 302 11.02 -22.38 -7.29
CA GLU A 302 11.64 -21.13 -6.84
C GLU A 302 10.58 -20.07 -6.55
N ILE A 303 9.67 -19.80 -7.50
CA ILE A 303 8.59 -18.81 -7.35
C ILE A 303 7.72 -19.11 -6.12
N PHE A 304 7.32 -20.37 -5.95
CA PHE A 304 6.43 -20.78 -4.85
C PHE A 304 7.14 -20.92 -3.50
N SER A 305 8.46 -20.99 -3.49
CA SER A 305 9.24 -21.01 -2.25
C SER A 305 9.23 -19.68 -1.51
N MET A 306 8.94 -18.57 -2.19
CA MET A 306 8.78 -17.27 -1.55
C MET A 306 7.36 -17.10 -1.02
N ASN A 307 7.22 -17.11 0.31
CA ASN A 307 5.95 -17.05 1.04
C ASN A 307 5.91 -15.87 2.02
N ARG A 308 6.21 -14.66 1.52
CA ARG A 308 6.07 -13.44 2.33
C ARG A 308 4.60 -13.21 2.67
N HIS A 309 4.31 -13.03 3.96
CA HIS A 309 2.94 -12.85 4.45
C HIS A 309 2.41 -11.45 4.14
N ASN A 310 3.11 -10.42 4.62
CA ASN A 310 2.86 -9.03 4.28
C ASN A 310 4.17 -8.39 3.83
N THR A 311 4.13 -7.65 2.73
CA THR A 311 5.19 -6.72 2.35
C THR A 311 4.64 -5.32 2.49
N VAL A 312 5.32 -4.48 3.25
CA VAL A 312 5.03 -3.06 3.44
C VAL A 312 6.01 -2.24 2.62
N ILE A 313 5.52 -1.51 1.64
CA ILE A 313 6.24 -0.48 0.92
C ILE A 313 5.76 0.85 1.50
N TYR A 314 6.49 1.31 2.50
CA TYR A 314 6.16 2.48 3.31
C TYR A 314 6.09 3.76 2.46
N PRO A 315 5.11 4.68 2.68
CA PRO A 315 4.13 4.65 3.74
C PRO A 315 2.76 4.09 3.34
N ASN A 316 2.45 3.90 2.03
CA ASN A 316 1.06 3.76 1.61
C ASN A 316 0.69 2.43 0.97
N PHE A 317 1.64 1.53 0.71
CA PHE A 317 1.36 0.35 -0.09
C PHE A 317 1.75 -0.95 0.60
N THR A 318 0.89 -1.95 0.50
CA THR A 318 1.17 -3.29 1.02
C THR A 318 0.63 -4.35 0.08
N LEU A 319 1.33 -5.48 0.01
CA LEU A 319 0.95 -6.61 -0.83
C LEU A 319 1.15 -7.95 -0.12
N LYS A 320 0.33 -8.93 -0.50
CA LYS A 320 0.43 -10.35 -0.14
C LYS A 320 0.53 -11.16 -1.43
N GLY A 321 1.73 -11.61 -1.80
CA GLY A 321 1.96 -12.29 -3.07
C GLY A 321 1.21 -13.62 -3.19
N ALA A 322 1.29 -14.48 -2.17
CA ALA A 322 0.62 -15.79 -2.16
C ALA A 322 -0.92 -15.73 -2.15
N ILE A 323 -1.49 -14.58 -1.76
CA ILE A 323 -2.95 -14.35 -1.65
C ILE A 323 -3.46 -13.40 -2.74
N GLN A 324 -2.58 -12.78 -3.52
CA GLN A 324 -2.89 -11.83 -4.60
C GLN A 324 -3.78 -10.67 -4.12
N THR A 325 -3.42 -10.06 -3.00
CA THR A 325 -4.12 -8.87 -2.47
C THR A 325 -3.17 -7.72 -2.25
N ILE A 326 -3.68 -6.52 -2.49
CA ILE A 326 -2.98 -5.26 -2.17
C ILE A 326 -3.86 -4.38 -1.30
N ARG A 327 -3.23 -3.54 -0.48
CA ARG A 327 -3.91 -2.53 0.31
C ARG A 327 -3.21 -1.19 0.18
N VAL A 328 -4.00 -0.13 0.13
CA VAL A 328 -3.52 1.25 0.01
C VAL A 328 -3.99 2.05 1.21
N VAL A 329 -3.06 2.69 1.88
CA VAL A 329 -3.32 3.55 3.04
C VAL A 329 -3.56 4.99 2.55
N LYS A 330 -4.62 5.61 3.04
CA LYS A 330 -4.98 7.00 2.76
C LYS A 330 -5.25 7.74 4.07
N PRO A 331 -4.29 8.49 4.61
CA PRO A 331 -4.51 9.28 5.82
C PRO A 331 -5.44 10.45 5.52
N ILE A 332 -6.43 10.65 6.36
CA ILE A 332 -7.41 11.74 6.23
C ILE A 332 -7.16 12.80 7.30
N ALA A 333 -6.97 12.38 8.53
CA ALA A 333 -6.66 13.23 9.69
C ALA A 333 -5.78 12.45 10.67
N VAL A 334 -5.32 13.11 11.71
CA VAL A 334 -4.48 12.48 12.75
C VAL A 334 -5.10 11.24 13.37
N ASN A 335 -6.42 11.17 13.39
CA ASN A 335 -7.22 10.09 13.95
C ASN A 335 -8.23 9.51 12.94
N GLN A 336 -7.96 9.62 11.64
CA GLN A 336 -8.83 9.07 10.62
C GLN A 336 -8.02 8.58 9.43
N THR A 337 -8.23 7.31 9.05
CA THR A 337 -7.53 6.67 7.94
C THR A 337 -8.50 5.83 7.10
N VAL A 338 -8.39 5.93 5.79
CA VAL A 338 -9.10 5.08 4.83
C VAL A 338 -8.14 4.03 4.28
N ILE A 339 -8.59 2.78 4.25
CA ILE A 339 -7.86 1.68 3.61
C ILE A 339 -8.67 1.19 2.39
N GLU A 340 -7.98 1.02 1.29
CA GLU A 340 -8.53 0.37 0.09
C GLU A 340 -7.85 -0.99 -0.09
N SER A 341 -8.62 -2.07 -0.07
CA SER A 341 -8.16 -3.43 -0.36
C SER A 341 -8.66 -3.88 -1.72
N ARG A 342 -7.77 -4.41 -2.54
CA ARG A 342 -8.06 -4.91 -3.89
C ARG A 342 -7.45 -6.29 -4.09
N THR A 343 -8.09 -7.11 -4.92
CA THR A 343 -7.58 -8.39 -5.37
C THR A 343 -6.98 -8.28 -6.77
N LEU A 344 -6.05 -9.18 -7.07
CA LEU A 344 -5.41 -9.28 -8.37
C LEU A 344 -5.69 -10.66 -8.99
N ARG A 345 -6.12 -10.65 -10.24
CA ARG A 345 -6.13 -11.85 -11.08
C ARG A 345 -4.71 -12.09 -11.60
N LEU A 346 -4.24 -13.31 -11.46
CA LEU A 346 -3.07 -13.80 -12.20
C LEU A 346 -3.55 -14.26 -13.58
N VAL A 347 -3.17 -13.54 -14.63
CA VAL A 347 -3.63 -13.86 -15.99
C VAL A 347 -3.10 -15.24 -16.40
N GLY A 348 -3.98 -16.08 -16.94
CA GLY A 348 -3.66 -17.49 -17.29
C GLY A 348 -3.85 -18.47 -16.11
N ALA A 349 -4.12 -18.02 -14.90
CA ALA A 349 -4.47 -18.88 -13.77
C ALA A 349 -5.96 -19.22 -13.75
N PRO A 350 -6.38 -20.36 -13.15
CA PRO A 350 -7.78 -20.71 -12.98
C PRO A 350 -8.56 -19.68 -12.15
N ASP A 351 -9.85 -19.51 -12.46
CA ASP A 351 -10.74 -18.60 -11.74
C ASP A 351 -10.89 -18.95 -10.24
N GLU A 352 -10.73 -20.23 -9.87
CA GLU A 352 -10.74 -20.66 -8.46
C GLU A 352 -9.71 -19.88 -7.62
N LEU A 353 -8.53 -19.58 -8.16
CA LEU A 353 -7.50 -18.83 -7.44
C LEU A 353 -7.96 -17.40 -7.14
N LEU A 354 -8.59 -16.73 -8.11
CA LEU A 354 -9.17 -15.40 -7.89
C LEU A 354 -10.31 -15.45 -6.87
N GLN A 355 -11.20 -16.45 -6.95
CA GLN A 355 -12.30 -16.61 -5.99
C GLN A 355 -11.78 -16.78 -4.57
N ARG A 356 -10.70 -17.55 -4.38
CA ARG A 356 -10.01 -17.69 -3.08
C ARG A 356 -9.44 -16.37 -2.58
N SER A 357 -8.84 -15.58 -3.46
CA SER A 357 -8.29 -14.25 -3.11
C SER A 357 -9.41 -13.28 -2.70
N ILE A 358 -10.54 -13.29 -3.41
CA ILE A 358 -11.72 -12.48 -3.06
C ILE A 358 -12.30 -12.93 -1.71
N LEU A 359 -12.43 -14.24 -1.48
CA LEU A 359 -12.91 -14.78 -0.20
C LEU A 359 -11.99 -14.38 0.94
N TYR A 360 -10.66 -14.50 0.75
CA TYR A 360 -9.68 -14.04 1.73
C TYR A 360 -9.86 -12.55 2.05
N CYS A 361 -9.96 -11.71 1.01
CA CYS A 361 -10.15 -10.28 1.17
C CYS A 361 -11.42 -9.97 1.97
N ASN A 362 -12.51 -10.68 1.70
CA ASN A 362 -13.76 -10.52 2.43
C ASN A 362 -13.66 -10.97 3.89
N LEU A 363 -13.03 -12.10 4.18
CA LEU A 363 -12.93 -12.64 5.55
C LEU A 363 -11.97 -11.85 6.43
N ILE A 364 -10.84 -11.43 5.87
CA ILE A 364 -9.74 -10.83 6.63
C ILE A 364 -9.76 -9.30 6.59
N ASN A 365 -9.96 -8.71 5.41
CA ASN A 365 -9.82 -7.26 5.24
C ASN A 365 -11.13 -6.47 5.38
N SER A 366 -12.28 -7.16 5.44
CA SER A 366 -13.56 -6.48 5.56
C SER A 366 -13.84 -6.04 7.00
N SER A 367 -14.27 -4.80 7.17
CA SER A 367 -14.74 -4.26 8.46
C SER A 367 -16.04 -4.89 8.96
N GLY A 368 -16.74 -5.65 8.14
CA GLY A 368 -18.00 -6.32 8.47
C GLY A 368 -17.90 -7.84 8.62
N ASN A 369 -16.71 -8.39 8.72
CA ASN A 369 -16.50 -9.85 8.80
C ASN A 369 -15.69 -10.25 10.04
N LEU A 370 -14.90 -11.33 10.01
CA LEU A 370 -14.41 -12.02 11.21
C LEU A 370 -13.11 -11.43 11.80
N VAL A 371 -12.18 -10.97 10.97
CA VAL A 371 -10.83 -10.55 11.41
C VAL A 371 -10.68 -9.02 11.44
N GLY A 372 -11.13 -8.34 10.38
CA GLY A 372 -11.01 -6.89 10.28
C GLY A 372 -11.57 -6.11 11.48
N PRO A 373 -12.76 -6.46 12.04
CA PRO A 373 -13.31 -5.78 13.23
C PRO A 373 -12.41 -5.85 14.46
N ASP A 374 -11.68 -6.95 14.67
CA ASP A 374 -10.76 -7.09 15.81
C ASP A 374 -9.62 -6.06 15.72
N ASP A 375 -9.07 -5.91 14.52
CA ASP A 375 -8.01 -4.91 14.25
C ASP A 375 -8.54 -3.49 14.42
N HIS A 376 -9.74 -3.19 13.91
CA HIS A 376 -10.33 -1.86 14.03
C HIS A 376 -10.59 -1.47 15.47
N GLU A 377 -11.05 -2.41 16.30
CA GLU A 377 -11.22 -2.19 17.74
C GLU A 377 -9.87 -1.95 18.42
N ALA A 378 -8.83 -2.70 18.04
CA ALA A 378 -7.48 -2.46 18.56
C ALA A 378 -6.97 -1.06 18.20
N TYR A 379 -7.11 -0.62 16.94
CA TYR A 379 -6.70 0.73 16.52
C TYR A 379 -7.47 1.83 17.25
N HIS A 380 -8.79 1.65 17.43
CA HIS A 380 -9.63 2.58 18.19
C HIS A 380 -9.15 2.70 19.63
N ARG A 381 -8.89 1.57 20.30
CA ARG A 381 -8.37 1.57 21.68
C ARG A 381 -6.99 2.21 21.79
N LEU A 382 -6.09 1.96 20.83
CA LEU A 382 -4.77 2.57 20.77
C LEU A 382 -4.88 4.10 20.65
N GLN A 383 -5.70 4.60 19.72
CA GLN A 383 -5.90 6.04 19.52
C GLN A 383 -6.41 6.72 20.80
N HIS A 384 -7.39 6.11 21.46
CA HIS A 384 -7.95 6.64 22.70
C HIS A 384 -7.00 6.49 23.90
N GLY A 385 -6.33 5.35 24.03
CA GLY A 385 -5.38 5.10 25.10
C GLY A 385 -4.21 6.08 25.06
N LEU A 386 -3.64 6.34 23.87
CA LEU A 386 -2.54 7.28 23.69
C LEU A 386 -2.95 8.76 23.81
N SER A 387 -4.24 9.06 23.84
CA SER A 387 -4.74 10.39 24.15
C SER A 387 -4.72 10.69 25.66
N THR A 388 -4.50 9.68 26.52
CA THR A 388 -4.35 9.89 27.98
C THR A 388 -2.92 10.36 28.32
N GLU A 389 -2.78 11.10 29.42
CA GLU A 389 -1.51 11.67 29.87
C GLU A 389 -0.77 10.78 30.89
N ALA A 390 -0.96 9.44 30.80
CA ALA A 390 -0.37 8.52 31.76
C ALA A 390 1.14 8.30 31.54
N ASP A 391 1.56 8.08 30.29
CA ASP A 391 2.95 7.95 29.87
C ASP A 391 3.10 8.52 28.45
N ASP A 392 4.20 9.20 28.21
CA ASP A 392 4.51 9.77 26.90
C ASP A 392 5.12 8.76 25.92
N TRP A 393 5.54 7.58 26.37
CA TRP A 393 6.33 6.65 25.57
C TRP A 393 5.63 5.33 25.30
N VAL A 394 5.56 4.97 24.05
CA VAL A 394 5.16 3.65 23.56
C VAL A 394 6.41 2.80 23.40
N SER A 395 6.43 1.63 24.05
CA SER A 395 7.59 0.73 24.00
C SER A 395 7.71 0.01 22.65
N MET A 396 8.94 -0.11 22.16
CA MET A 396 9.36 -0.90 21.01
C MET A 396 10.61 -1.72 21.33
N GLY A 397 10.67 -2.24 22.54
CA GLY A 397 11.88 -2.84 23.12
C GLY A 397 11.98 -4.34 23.02
N ARG A 398 10.98 -5.06 22.46
CA ARG A 398 11.09 -6.52 22.34
C ARG A 398 12.24 -6.91 21.45
N TYR A 399 13.18 -7.73 21.98
CA TYR A 399 14.37 -8.21 21.27
C TYR A 399 15.21 -7.07 20.64
N LEU A 400 15.44 -6.00 21.41
CA LEU A 400 16.14 -4.79 20.93
C LEU A 400 17.55 -5.09 20.39
N GLU A 401 18.27 -6.05 20.99
CA GLU A 401 19.65 -6.39 20.64
C GLU A 401 19.76 -7.60 19.70
N ALA A 402 18.62 -8.10 19.18
CA ALA A 402 18.58 -9.30 18.36
C ALA A 402 18.35 -9.02 16.85
N ASP A 403 18.52 -7.77 16.42
CA ASP A 403 18.40 -7.38 15.01
C ASP A 403 19.69 -7.79 14.28
N GLU A 404 19.62 -8.74 13.33
CA GLU A 404 20.77 -9.25 12.60
C GLU A 404 20.80 -8.72 11.16
N PRO A 405 21.93 -8.22 10.63
CA PRO A 405 22.06 -7.90 9.22
C PRO A 405 21.72 -9.09 8.33
N ASN A 406 21.05 -8.85 7.20
CA ASN A 406 20.70 -9.91 6.24
C ASN A 406 21.33 -9.67 4.86
N ASP A 407 21.32 -10.73 4.02
CA ASP A 407 21.93 -10.71 2.69
C ASP A 407 21.20 -9.81 1.68
N GLU A 408 20.00 -9.31 2.02
CA GLU A 408 19.21 -8.40 1.17
C GLU A 408 19.51 -6.91 1.48
N GLY A 409 20.50 -6.62 2.33
CA GLY A 409 20.93 -5.26 2.68
C GLY A 409 20.07 -4.59 3.75
N GLY A 410 19.35 -5.37 4.55
CA GLY A 410 18.54 -4.92 5.68
C GLY A 410 18.85 -5.69 6.96
N TYR A 411 17.84 -5.84 7.80
CA TYR A 411 17.90 -6.58 9.05
C TYR A 411 16.81 -7.65 9.11
N SER A 412 17.10 -8.72 9.83
CA SER A 412 16.18 -9.81 10.12
C SER A 412 16.09 -10.05 11.62
N ALA A 413 14.94 -10.48 12.08
CA ALA A 413 14.72 -10.87 13.47
C ALA A 413 13.63 -11.94 13.55
N THR A 414 13.49 -12.54 14.75
CA THR A 414 12.37 -13.41 15.05
C THR A 414 11.04 -12.68 14.91
N GLY A 415 9.97 -13.39 14.55
CA GLY A 415 8.65 -12.78 14.33
C GLY A 415 8.04 -12.10 15.57
N SER A 416 8.55 -12.38 16.77
CA SER A 416 8.14 -11.71 18.00
C SER A 416 8.91 -10.42 18.32
N SER A 417 9.90 -10.02 17.51
CA SER A 417 10.68 -8.78 17.70
C SER A 417 9.88 -7.52 17.27
N ASP A 418 10.18 -6.39 17.93
CA ASP A 418 9.69 -5.07 17.53
C ASP A 418 10.56 -4.40 16.45
N MET A 419 11.46 -5.12 15.80
CA MET A 419 12.41 -4.59 14.83
C MET A 419 11.75 -3.80 13.69
N VAL A 420 10.64 -4.29 13.14
CA VAL A 420 9.93 -3.60 12.05
C VAL A 420 9.36 -2.26 12.48
N PHE A 421 8.91 -2.12 13.73
CA PHE A 421 8.43 -0.85 14.28
C PHE A 421 9.60 0.11 14.48
N ARG A 422 10.70 -0.36 15.08
CA ARG A 422 11.92 0.45 15.22
C ARG A 422 12.43 0.93 13.86
N SER A 423 12.40 0.08 12.84
CA SER A 423 12.80 0.45 11.48
C SER A 423 11.87 1.49 10.86
N GLN A 424 10.54 1.32 10.99
CA GLN A 424 9.55 2.28 10.53
C GLN A 424 9.78 3.66 11.16
N PHE A 425 10.03 3.72 12.48
CA PHE A 425 10.23 5.01 13.16
C PHE A 425 11.63 5.59 12.97
N ARG A 426 12.64 4.80 12.66
CA ARG A 426 13.91 5.32 12.12
C ARG A 426 13.70 6.04 10.79
N ALA A 427 12.93 5.44 9.86
CA ALA A 427 12.57 6.09 8.61
C ALA A 427 11.70 7.32 8.83
N TRP A 428 10.70 7.25 9.71
CA TRP A 428 9.89 8.40 10.11
C TRP A 428 10.78 9.55 10.59
N LYS A 429 11.70 9.30 11.52
CA LYS A 429 12.64 10.29 12.04
C LYS A 429 13.49 10.89 10.92
N GLN A 430 14.01 10.07 10.02
CA GLN A 430 14.80 10.52 8.87
C GLN A 430 14.00 11.48 7.99
N TYR A 431 12.79 11.09 7.58
CA TYR A 431 11.92 11.96 6.77
C TYR A 431 11.58 13.26 7.50
N MET A 432 11.22 13.18 8.78
CA MET A 432 10.74 14.33 9.56
C MET A 432 11.85 15.32 9.94
N THR A 433 13.09 14.87 10.05
CA THR A 433 14.23 15.73 10.44
C THR A 433 15.08 16.18 9.25
N THR A 434 14.94 15.58 8.08
CA THR A 434 15.67 16.02 6.87
C THR A 434 15.07 17.32 6.36
N VAL A 435 15.84 18.39 6.42
CA VAL A 435 15.47 19.69 5.84
C VAL A 435 15.80 19.67 4.37
N ASN A 436 14.81 19.87 3.49
CA ASN A 436 15.09 20.16 2.08
C ASN A 436 15.73 21.56 2.00
N THR A 437 16.98 21.63 1.55
CA THR A 437 17.63 22.87 1.13
C THR A 437 17.15 23.35 -0.24
N GLY A 438 16.16 22.70 -0.83
CA GLY A 438 15.51 23.08 -2.09
C GLY A 438 14.68 24.33 -1.90
N THR A 439 15.07 25.36 -2.60
CA THR A 439 14.44 26.69 -2.70
C THR A 439 12.92 26.58 -2.87
N GLY A 440 12.20 27.19 -1.94
CA GLY A 440 10.75 27.27 -1.99
C GLY A 440 10.21 27.85 -3.30
N ARG A 441 9.11 27.26 -3.74
CA ARG A 441 8.13 27.94 -4.61
C ARG A 441 6.78 27.96 -3.91
#